data_128c45e24c1d2536da98e389a0761290
#
_entry.id   128c45e24c1d2536da98e389a0761290
#
_cell.length_a   1.000
_cell.length_b   1.000
_cell.length_c   1.000
_cell.angle_alpha   90.00
_cell.angle_beta   90.00
_cell.angle_gamma   90.00
#
_symmetry.space_group_name_H-M   'P 1'
#
loop_
_entity.id
_entity.type
_entity.pdbx_description
1 polymer ?
#
loop_
_entity_poly.entity_id
_entity_poly.type
_entity_poly.pdbx_seq_one_letter_code
_entity_poly.pdbx_strand_id
1 'polypeptide(L)'
;MRIIAKSTLRNFWESSPEYIDAKTAMTEWYNYSLKAEWTTPHKIKENLKNASILKNNRVVFNISGNKYRIVTRVDYQFQMMLIRFVGTHAEYDKIKNIEEI
;
A
#
# COMPACT_ATOMS: atom_id res chain seq x y z
N MET A 1 9.25 -8.07 3.83
CA MET A 1 9.03 -8.16 2.37
C MET A 1 9.90 -7.17 1.62
N ARG A 2 10.30 -7.51 0.41
CA ARG A 2 10.91 -6.55 -0.51
C ARG A 2 9.81 -5.71 -1.15
N ILE A 3 9.97 -4.39 -1.17
CA ILE A 3 8.93 -3.48 -1.68
C ILE A 3 9.46 -2.68 -2.87
N ILE A 4 8.74 -2.70 -3.96
CA ILE A 4 9.07 -1.98 -5.19
C ILE A 4 7.92 -1.02 -5.50
N ALA A 5 8.09 0.28 -5.41
CA ALA A 5 9.33 0.90 -4.98
C ALA A 5 9.02 2.06 -4.04
N LYS A 6 9.96 2.35 -3.12
CA LYS A 6 9.82 3.48 -2.19
C LYS A 6 9.67 4.81 -2.93
N SER A 7 10.32 4.95 -4.09
CA SER A 7 10.21 6.16 -4.90
C SER A 7 8.79 6.48 -5.32
N THR A 8 7.93 5.47 -5.48
CA THR A 8 6.52 5.68 -5.81
C THR A 8 5.81 6.45 -4.69
N LEU A 9 6.11 6.12 -3.43
CA LEU A 9 5.56 6.82 -2.27
C LEU A 9 6.06 8.25 -2.22
N ARG A 10 7.37 8.44 -2.37
CA ARG A 10 7.98 9.77 -2.34
C ARG A 10 7.44 10.66 -3.45
N ASN A 11 7.31 10.14 -4.65
CA ASN A 11 6.75 10.89 -5.76
C ASN A 11 5.34 11.40 -5.45
N PHE A 12 4.56 10.60 -4.73
CA PHE A 12 3.22 11.02 -4.32
C PHE A 12 3.26 12.19 -3.33
N TRP A 13 3.97 12.04 -2.20
CA TRP A 13 3.93 13.11 -1.19
C TRP A 13 4.65 14.37 -1.63
N GLU A 14 5.54 14.30 -2.62
CA GLU A 14 6.19 15.46 -3.21
C GLU A 14 5.38 16.09 -4.35
N SER A 15 4.33 15.44 -4.83
CA SER A 15 3.54 15.91 -5.97
C SER A 15 2.71 17.17 -5.65
N SER A 16 2.40 17.40 -4.37
CA SER A 16 1.66 18.57 -3.93
C SER A 16 1.96 18.86 -2.46
N PRO A 17 2.08 20.15 -2.07
CA PRO A 17 2.29 20.49 -0.65
C PRO A 17 1.23 19.96 0.28
N GLU A 18 0.00 19.76 -0.19
CA GLU A 18 -1.09 19.23 0.64
C GLU A 18 -0.88 17.75 1.03
N TYR A 19 0.02 17.04 0.36
CA TYR A 19 0.29 15.63 0.64
C TYR A 19 1.51 15.40 1.52
N ILE A 20 2.09 16.46 2.07
CA ILE A 20 3.30 16.33 2.88
C ILE A 20 3.06 15.50 4.15
N ASP A 21 1.85 15.50 4.68
CA ASP A 21 1.50 14.70 5.84
C ASP A 21 1.51 13.19 5.55
N ALA A 22 1.43 12.81 4.29
CA ALA A 22 1.54 11.40 3.89
C ALA A 22 2.94 10.85 4.11
N LYS A 23 3.96 11.71 4.10
CA LYS A 23 5.36 11.29 4.20
C LYS A 23 5.63 10.42 5.42
N THR A 24 5.25 10.89 6.61
CA THR A 24 5.51 10.16 7.86
C THR A 24 4.75 8.84 7.88
N ALA A 25 3.46 8.86 7.57
CA ALA A 25 2.62 7.66 7.62
C ALA A 25 3.04 6.61 6.59
N MET A 26 3.38 7.04 5.38
CA MET A 26 3.82 6.12 4.33
C MET A 26 5.22 5.57 4.60
N THR A 27 6.10 6.37 5.19
CA THR A 27 7.43 5.91 5.60
C THR A 27 7.33 4.86 6.71
N GLU A 28 6.44 5.08 7.67
CA GLU A 28 6.19 4.11 8.74
C GLU A 28 5.63 2.80 8.17
N TRP A 29 4.65 2.88 7.26
CA TRP A 29 4.11 1.71 6.57
C TRP A 29 5.20 0.96 5.81
N TYR A 30 6.05 1.68 5.08
CA TYR A 30 7.15 1.09 4.32
C TYR A 30 8.11 0.33 5.22
N ASN A 31 8.59 0.97 6.28
CA ASN A 31 9.54 0.36 7.21
C ASN A 31 8.94 -0.85 7.94
N TYR A 32 7.69 -0.76 8.33
CA TYR A 32 6.97 -1.86 8.96
C TYR A 32 6.85 -3.05 8.01
N SER A 33 6.39 -2.79 6.79
CA SER A 33 6.16 -3.83 5.79
C SER A 33 7.46 -4.47 5.31
N LEU A 34 8.54 -3.67 5.25
CA LEU A 34 9.84 -4.16 4.84
C LEU A 34 10.36 -5.28 5.76
N LYS A 35 10.05 -5.18 7.05
CA LYS A 35 10.46 -6.15 8.07
C LYS A 35 9.47 -7.30 8.23
N ALA A 36 8.30 -7.21 7.65
CA ALA A 36 7.26 -8.21 7.82
C ALA A 36 7.56 -9.48 7.01
N GLU A 37 7.10 -10.61 7.55
CA GLU A 37 7.17 -11.91 6.89
C GLU A 37 5.75 -12.40 6.66
N TRP A 38 5.10 -11.84 5.64
CA TRP A 38 3.71 -12.16 5.32
C TRP A 38 3.65 -13.26 4.27
N THR A 39 3.50 -14.49 4.72
CA THR A 39 3.43 -15.65 3.82
C THR A 39 2.01 -15.93 3.31
N THR A 40 1.00 -15.30 3.91
CA THR A 40 -0.41 -15.44 3.50
C THR A 40 -1.13 -14.11 3.66
N PRO A 41 -2.24 -13.90 2.91
CA PRO A 41 -3.08 -12.70 3.12
C PRO A 41 -3.57 -12.57 4.56
N HIS A 42 -3.87 -13.70 5.20
CA HIS A 42 -4.35 -13.71 6.58
C HIS A 42 -3.35 -13.05 7.53
N LYS A 43 -2.06 -13.29 7.34
CA LYS A 43 -1.02 -12.68 8.17
C LYS A 43 -0.95 -11.17 8.03
N ILE A 44 -1.18 -10.65 6.82
CA ILE A 44 -1.28 -9.21 6.61
C ILE A 44 -2.44 -8.66 7.42
N LYS A 45 -3.59 -9.31 7.33
CA LYS A 45 -4.81 -8.87 8.02
C LYS A 45 -4.68 -8.92 9.54
N GLU A 46 -3.96 -9.90 10.08
CA GLU A 46 -3.67 -9.99 11.51
C GLU A 46 -2.88 -8.77 12.01
N ASN A 47 -1.89 -8.35 11.26
CA ASN A 47 -1.02 -7.24 11.65
C ASN A 47 -1.65 -5.88 11.34
N LEU A 48 -2.31 -5.76 10.19
CA LEU A 48 -2.91 -4.52 9.71
C LEU A 48 -4.38 -4.76 9.43
N LYS A 49 -5.21 -4.61 10.45
CA LYS A 49 -6.63 -4.95 10.38
C LYS A 49 -7.41 -4.14 9.36
N ASN A 50 -6.93 -2.93 9.05
CA ASN A 50 -7.57 -2.06 8.07
C ASN A 50 -7.17 -2.36 6.62
N ALA A 51 -6.28 -3.32 6.40
CA ALA A 51 -5.94 -3.74 5.05
C ALA A 51 -7.11 -4.48 4.41
N SER A 52 -7.31 -4.26 3.12
CA SER A 52 -8.33 -4.96 2.35
C SER A 52 -7.65 -5.99 1.46
N ILE A 53 -8.04 -7.25 1.64
CA ILE A 53 -7.52 -8.35 0.83
C ILE A 53 -8.45 -8.55 -0.36
N LEU A 54 -7.93 -8.36 -1.55
CA LEU A 54 -8.67 -8.48 -2.79
C LEU A 54 -8.21 -9.70 -3.60
N LYS A 55 -8.91 -9.98 -4.69
CA LYS A 55 -8.54 -11.04 -5.62
C LYS A 55 -7.23 -10.70 -6.35
N ASN A 56 -6.65 -11.71 -7.00
CA ASN A 56 -5.44 -11.57 -7.82
C ASN A 56 -4.24 -11.03 -7.04
N ASN A 57 -4.14 -11.42 -5.76
CA ASN A 57 -3.03 -11.01 -4.88
C ASN A 57 -2.92 -9.50 -4.68
N ARG A 58 -4.03 -8.77 -4.82
CA ARG A 58 -4.06 -7.34 -4.52
C ARG A 58 -4.38 -7.12 -3.06
N VAL A 59 -3.67 -6.18 -2.45
CA VAL A 59 -3.93 -5.74 -1.08
C VAL A 59 -3.94 -4.22 -1.06
N VAL A 60 -4.95 -3.66 -0.42
CA VAL A 60 -5.09 -2.21 -0.26
C VAL A 60 -4.81 -1.85 1.18
N PHE A 61 -3.87 -0.94 1.39
CA PHE A 61 -3.53 -0.43 2.71
C PHE A 61 -4.10 0.97 2.90
N ASN A 62 -4.78 1.19 4.02
CA ASN A 62 -5.28 2.49 4.42
C ASN A 62 -4.19 3.23 5.19
N ILE A 63 -3.90 4.44 4.78
CA ILE A 63 -2.84 5.26 5.37
C ILE A 63 -3.45 6.52 5.95
N SER A 64 -3.02 6.92 7.16
CA SER A 64 -3.57 8.07 7.89
C SER A 64 -5.10 7.94 8.03
N GLY A 65 -5.55 6.83 8.62
CA GLY A 65 -6.96 6.49 8.68
C GLY A 65 -7.49 6.19 7.29
N ASN A 66 -8.38 7.02 6.78
CA ASN A 66 -8.96 6.84 5.46
C ASN A 66 -8.47 7.85 4.42
N LYS A 67 -7.43 8.62 4.75
CA LYS A 67 -7.02 9.74 3.90
C LYS A 67 -6.34 9.28 2.62
N TYR A 68 -5.46 8.28 2.72
CA TYR A 68 -4.68 7.80 1.59
C TYR A 68 -4.79 6.29 1.43
N ARG A 69 -4.51 5.81 0.22
CA ARG A 69 -4.53 4.39 -0.12
C ARG A 69 -3.23 4.00 -0.83
N ILE A 70 -2.73 2.81 -0.48
CA ILE A 70 -1.64 2.17 -1.23
C ILE A 70 -2.19 0.85 -1.73
N VAL A 71 -2.19 0.65 -3.04
CA VAL A 71 -2.60 -0.62 -3.65
C VAL A 71 -1.35 -1.38 -4.08
N THR A 72 -1.27 -2.64 -3.68
CA THR A 72 -0.12 -3.48 -3.96
C THR A 72 -0.54 -4.78 -4.61
N ARG A 73 0.40 -5.37 -5.35
CA ARG A 73 0.34 -6.76 -5.74
C ARG A 73 1.39 -7.51 -4.94
N VAL A 74 0.96 -8.55 -4.22
CA VAL A 74 1.85 -9.29 -3.32
C VAL A 74 2.20 -10.65 -3.90
N ASP A 75 3.50 -10.93 -3.94
CA ASP A 75 4.01 -12.26 -4.22
C ASP A 75 4.44 -12.89 -2.90
N TYR A 76 3.59 -13.77 -2.38
CA TYR A 76 3.83 -14.37 -1.07
C TYR A 76 4.99 -15.36 -1.08
N GLN A 77 5.19 -16.04 -2.21
CA GLN A 77 6.26 -17.01 -2.35
C GLN A 77 7.64 -16.35 -2.33
N PHE A 78 7.79 -15.29 -3.10
CA PHE A 78 9.08 -14.58 -3.21
C PHE A 78 9.21 -13.40 -2.25
N GLN A 79 8.22 -13.21 -1.38
CA GLN A 79 8.22 -12.13 -0.37
C GLN A 79 8.48 -10.77 -1.02
N MET A 80 7.71 -10.47 -2.06
CA MET A 80 7.83 -9.24 -2.84
C MET A 80 6.47 -8.54 -2.91
N MET A 81 6.49 -7.23 -2.80
CA MET A 81 5.31 -6.39 -2.89
C MET A 81 5.55 -5.29 -3.92
N LEU A 82 4.72 -5.27 -4.96
CA LEU A 82 4.78 -4.25 -5.99
C LEU A 82 3.73 -3.19 -5.70
N ILE A 83 4.16 -1.93 -5.56
CA ILE A 83 3.23 -0.83 -5.38
C ILE A 83 2.62 -0.49 -6.74
N ARG A 84 1.30 -0.60 -6.84
CA ARG A 84 0.57 -0.38 -8.10
C ARG A 84 -0.15 0.95 -8.17
N PHE A 85 -0.48 1.51 -7.02
CA PHE A 85 -1.16 2.80 -6.94
C PHE A 85 -0.92 3.42 -5.57
N VAL A 86 -0.74 4.73 -5.56
CA VAL A 86 -0.70 5.56 -4.34
C VAL A 86 -1.53 6.80 -4.61
N GLY A 87 -2.43 7.12 -3.72
CA GLY A 87 -3.27 8.29 -3.91
C GLY A 87 -4.19 8.57 -2.76
N THR A 88 -5.06 9.56 -2.94
CA THR A 88 -6.09 9.90 -1.99
C THR A 88 -7.23 8.90 -2.05
N HIS A 89 -8.08 8.90 -1.01
CA HIS A 89 -9.30 8.09 -0.97
C HIS A 89 -10.16 8.38 -2.21
N ALA A 90 -10.32 9.65 -2.57
CA ALA A 90 -11.14 10.04 -3.72
C ALA A 90 -10.59 9.51 -5.04
N GLU A 91 -9.27 9.57 -5.21
CA GLU A 91 -8.61 9.00 -6.39
C GLU A 91 -8.77 7.48 -6.46
N TYR A 92 -8.62 6.81 -5.31
CA TYR A 92 -8.83 5.37 -5.22
C TYR A 92 -10.24 4.97 -5.61
N ASP A 93 -11.25 5.72 -5.18
CA ASP A 93 -12.65 5.42 -5.46
C ASP A 93 -12.99 5.48 -6.95
N LYS A 94 -12.17 6.14 -7.75
CA LYS A 94 -12.36 6.25 -9.21
C LYS A 94 -11.79 5.06 -9.98
N ILE A 95 -11.01 4.21 -9.33
CA ILE A 95 -10.40 3.06 -10.01
C ILE A 95 -11.44 1.95 -10.14
N LYS A 96 -11.67 1.51 -11.38
CA LYS A 96 -12.69 0.48 -11.66
C LYS A 96 -12.16 -0.93 -11.57
N ASN A 97 -10.87 -1.14 -11.90
CA ASN A 97 -10.28 -2.47 -12.02
C ASN A 97 -9.14 -2.64 -11.01
N ILE A 98 -9.46 -2.39 -9.73
CA ILE A 98 -8.47 -2.38 -8.66
C ILE A 98 -7.71 -3.71 -8.54
N GLU A 99 -8.34 -4.81 -8.92
CA GLU A 99 -7.76 -6.15 -8.84
C GLU A 99 -6.88 -6.49 -10.04
N GLU A 100 -6.76 -5.58 -11.00
CA GLU A 100 -6.03 -5.80 -12.25
C GLU A 100 -4.90 -4.79 -12.50
N ILE A 101 -4.82 -3.76 -11.68
CA ILE A 101 -3.79 -2.74 -11.87
C ILE A 101 -2.40 -3.19 -11.42
#